data_b42c1ecb95fcb5a326e9bf2af7b02bfe
#
_entry.id   b42c1ecb95fcb5a326e9bf2af7b02bfe
#
_cell.length_a   1.000
_cell.length_b   1.000
_cell.length_c   1.000
_cell.angle_alpha   90.00
_cell.angle_beta   90.00
_cell.angle_gamma   90.00
#
_symmetry.space_group_name_H-M   'P 1'
#
loop_
_entity.id
_entity.type
_entity.pdbx_description
1 polymer ?
#
loop_
_entity_poly.entity_id
_entity_poly.type
_entity_poly.pdbx_seq_one_letter_code
_entity_poly.pdbx_strand_id
1 'polypeptide(L)'
;MPNTQIDYSELSTSANYELVAEKYRPIFKKIAEGTLQRETEIILPFEPIQWLKQVGFGAVRVPVKYGGNGLSLPQLFQLLTELAKADSNVIQALRGHFAFVEDRLIAHRDQNQQVWFNRFVQGDLVGNAWTEVGSVKIGDVLTRVTRNAQGQLEVNGSKYYSTGSIFADWIDLYAYDDVNQRPVIAAVNRHDQGVSVLDDWDGFGQKTTGSGTLTLNNVPVKEPHLIAFEDRFKYQTAYYQQFHLATLTGIAQSAVDSFSHEVRERKRIFSHGNADLARHDAQVLQVIGQASANAYASEAITQKVAESLQQAYLSHFESSEVLEHQANVAAEL
;
A
#
# COMPACT_ATOMS: atom_id res chain seq x y z
N MET A 1 -18.95 7.62 31.43
CA MET A 1 -18.01 6.54 31.11
C MET A 1 -16.63 7.12 31.29
N PRO A 2 -15.67 6.46 31.93
CA PRO A 2 -14.35 7.03 32.14
C PRO A 2 -13.68 7.22 30.79
N ASN A 3 -13.27 8.45 30.51
CA ASN A 3 -12.46 8.85 29.39
C ASN A 3 -11.07 8.20 29.61
N THR A 4 -10.86 7.00 29.08
CA THR A 4 -9.53 6.37 29.04
C THR A 4 -8.72 7.16 28.03
N GLN A 5 -8.02 8.17 28.52
CA GLN A 5 -6.98 8.85 27.74
C GLN A 5 -6.02 7.79 27.24
N ILE A 6 -6.02 7.54 25.94
CA ILE A 6 -5.07 6.61 25.31
C ILE A 6 -3.68 7.24 25.46
N ASP A 7 -2.75 6.52 26.05
CA ASP A 7 -1.38 6.98 26.17
C ASP A 7 -0.66 6.90 24.82
N TYR A 8 -0.47 8.05 24.20
CA TYR A 8 0.12 8.19 22.86
C TYR A 8 1.65 8.08 22.87
N SER A 9 2.30 8.10 24.03
CA SER A 9 3.77 7.94 24.14
C SER A 9 4.23 6.60 23.58
N GLU A 10 3.38 5.57 23.64
CA GLU A 10 3.66 4.25 23.09
C GLU A 10 3.61 4.16 21.55
N LEU A 11 2.99 5.14 20.88
CA LEU A 11 2.97 5.22 19.42
C LEU A 11 4.22 5.91 18.85
N SER A 12 5.03 6.52 19.70
CA SER A 12 6.27 7.24 19.33
C SER A 12 7.55 6.42 19.51
N THR A 13 7.48 5.23 20.12
CA THR A 13 8.66 4.37 20.26
C THR A 13 8.96 3.73 18.92
N SER A 14 9.98 4.25 18.23
CA SER A 14 10.50 3.64 17.01
C SER A 14 11.06 2.25 17.34
N ALA A 15 10.52 1.21 16.72
CA ALA A 15 11.12 -0.11 16.72
C ALA A 15 12.58 -0.02 16.20
N ASN A 16 13.45 -0.93 16.60
CA ASN A 16 14.74 -1.05 15.93
C ASN A 16 14.50 -1.56 14.52
N TYR A 17 14.66 -0.65 13.53
CA TYR A 17 14.38 -0.94 12.13
C TYR A 17 15.10 -2.20 11.63
N GLU A 18 16.42 -2.31 11.89
CA GLU A 18 17.21 -3.43 11.38
C GLU A 18 16.69 -4.77 11.90
N LEU A 19 16.36 -4.89 13.19
CA LEU A 19 15.79 -6.12 13.74
C LEU A 19 14.46 -6.50 13.09
N VAL A 20 13.65 -5.51 12.74
CA VAL A 20 12.39 -5.77 12.04
C VAL A 20 12.65 -6.14 10.58
N ALA A 21 13.50 -5.41 9.86
CA ALA A 21 13.81 -5.63 8.45
C ALA A 21 14.48 -7.00 8.21
N GLU A 22 15.40 -7.41 9.07
CA GLU A 22 16.05 -8.73 9.00
C GLU A 22 15.08 -9.89 8.97
N LYS A 23 13.92 -9.77 9.62
CA LYS A 23 12.86 -10.78 9.58
C LYS A 23 12.26 -10.94 8.18
N TYR A 24 12.17 -9.86 7.39
CA TYR A 24 11.46 -9.83 6.11
C TYR A 24 12.40 -9.95 4.90
N ARG A 25 13.65 -9.52 4.99
CA ARG A 25 14.63 -9.56 3.88
C ARG A 25 14.81 -10.95 3.24
N PRO A 26 14.80 -12.08 3.97
CA PRO A 26 14.83 -13.40 3.34
C PRO A 26 13.60 -13.67 2.45
N ILE A 27 12.43 -13.18 2.86
CA ILE A 27 11.20 -13.29 2.08
C ILE A 27 11.26 -12.39 0.84
N PHE A 28 11.77 -11.16 0.97
CA PHE A 28 11.96 -10.25 -0.17
C PHE A 28 12.93 -10.85 -1.21
N LYS A 29 14.01 -11.46 -0.74
CA LYS A 29 14.94 -12.19 -1.64
C LYS A 29 14.23 -13.31 -2.40
N LYS A 30 13.43 -14.14 -1.69
CA LYS A 30 12.64 -15.19 -2.31
C LYS A 30 11.63 -14.65 -3.32
N ILE A 31 10.99 -13.52 -3.03
CA ILE A 31 10.07 -12.83 -3.95
C ILE A 31 10.81 -12.38 -5.21
N ALA A 32 12.00 -11.77 -5.07
CA ALA A 32 12.82 -11.28 -6.18
C ALA A 32 13.22 -12.40 -7.16
N GLU A 33 13.52 -13.60 -6.68
CA GLU A 33 13.92 -14.75 -7.51
C GLU A 33 12.90 -15.11 -8.59
N GLY A 34 11.58 -14.90 -8.33
CA GLY A 34 10.51 -15.22 -9.28
C GLY A 34 9.91 -14.01 -10.01
N THR A 35 10.37 -12.78 -9.75
CA THR A 35 9.73 -11.56 -10.26
C THR A 35 9.71 -11.48 -11.78
N LEU A 36 10.83 -11.78 -12.44
CA LEU A 36 10.91 -11.71 -13.91
C LEU A 36 9.95 -12.70 -14.56
N GLN A 37 9.85 -13.91 -14.04
CA GLN A 37 8.92 -14.91 -14.55
C GLN A 37 7.47 -14.44 -14.39
N ARG A 38 7.08 -13.96 -13.20
CA ARG A 38 5.73 -13.46 -12.95
C ARG A 38 5.36 -12.33 -13.90
N GLU A 39 6.27 -11.37 -14.12
CA GLU A 39 6.02 -10.24 -15.02
C GLU A 39 5.90 -10.68 -16.48
N THR A 40 6.75 -11.60 -16.94
CA THR A 40 6.79 -12.07 -18.33
C THR A 40 5.58 -12.95 -18.66
N GLU A 41 5.20 -13.84 -17.75
CA GLU A 41 4.11 -14.82 -17.93
C GLU A 41 2.76 -14.31 -17.37
N ILE A 42 2.73 -13.09 -16.79
CA ILE A 42 1.55 -12.47 -16.17
C ILE A 42 0.96 -13.38 -15.08
N ILE A 43 1.82 -13.87 -14.17
CA ILE A 43 1.41 -14.74 -13.06
C ILE A 43 1.13 -13.88 -11.83
N LEU A 44 -0.09 -13.93 -11.31
CA LEU A 44 -0.48 -13.23 -10.09
C LEU A 44 0.35 -13.71 -8.87
N PRO A 45 0.86 -12.80 -8.02
CA PRO A 45 1.77 -13.11 -6.92
C PRO A 45 1.04 -13.68 -5.67
N PHE A 46 0.18 -14.70 -5.82
CA PHE A 46 -0.51 -15.31 -4.69
C PHE A 46 0.46 -15.89 -3.65
N GLU A 47 1.48 -16.62 -4.10
CA GLU A 47 2.48 -17.18 -3.18
C GLU A 47 3.31 -16.09 -2.48
N PRO A 48 3.89 -15.09 -3.17
CA PRO A 48 4.55 -13.95 -2.53
C PRO A 48 3.69 -13.27 -1.45
N ILE A 49 2.43 -12.99 -1.75
CA ILE A 49 1.50 -12.40 -0.78
C ILE A 49 1.27 -13.34 0.39
N GLN A 50 1.10 -14.65 0.14
CA GLN A 50 0.92 -15.63 1.21
C GLN A 50 2.16 -15.74 2.11
N TRP A 51 3.39 -15.67 1.57
CA TRP A 51 4.61 -15.66 2.38
C TRP A 51 4.66 -14.42 3.29
N LEU A 52 4.28 -13.25 2.78
CA LEU A 52 4.21 -12.02 3.57
C LEU A 52 3.14 -12.10 4.67
N LYS A 53 1.96 -12.69 4.38
CA LYS A 53 0.92 -12.94 5.38
C LYS A 53 1.44 -13.82 6.52
N GLN A 54 2.10 -14.94 6.20
CA GLN A 54 2.61 -15.92 7.16
C GLN A 54 3.63 -15.33 8.14
N VAL A 55 4.42 -14.35 7.71
CA VAL A 55 5.40 -13.68 8.58
C VAL A 55 4.85 -12.42 9.26
N GLY A 56 3.57 -12.09 9.06
CA GLY A 56 2.90 -10.96 9.70
C GLY A 56 3.31 -9.59 9.14
N PHE A 57 3.69 -9.53 7.84
CA PHE A 57 4.13 -8.29 7.20
C PHE A 57 3.02 -7.22 7.20
N GLY A 58 1.75 -7.60 7.07
CA GLY A 58 0.63 -6.67 7.12
C GLY A 58 0.49 -5.92 8.45
N ALA A 59 1.09 -6.41 9.55
CA ALA A 59 1.00 -5.79 10.86
C ALA A 59 2.25 -4.97 11.27
N VAL A 60 3.19 -4.69 10.34
CA VAL A 60 4.45 -4.00 10.68
C VAL A 60 4.23 -2.60 11.29
N ARG A 61 3.16 -1.92 10.91
CA ARG A 61 2.78 -0.59 11.40
C ARG A 61 1.94 -0.65 12.71
N VAL A 62 1.27 -1.79 12.98
CA VAL A 62 0.46 -2.00 14.20
C VAL A 62 1.37 -1.89 15.43
N PRO A 63 0.95 -1.17 16.50
CA PRO A 63 1.75 -1.02 17.71
C PRO A 63 2.10 -2.36 18.38
N VAL A 64 3.28 -2.43 18.99
CA VAL A 64 3.80 -3.65 19.64
C VAL A 64 2.85 -4.21 20.69
N LYS A 65 2.19 -3.37 21.47
CA LYS A 65 1.19 -3.79 22.47
C LYS A 65 -0.01 -4.54 21.90
N TYR A 66 -0.27 -4.40 20.60
CA TYR A 66 -1.32 -5.14 19.89
C TYR A 66 -0.76 -6.26 19.01
N GLY A 67 0.52 -6.59 19.14
CA GLY A 67 1.17 -7.70 18.46
C GLY A 67 1.83 -7.38 17.12
N GLY A 68 1.88 -6.11 16.71
CA GLY A 68 2.60 -5.66 15.53
C GLY A 68 4.08 -5.32 15.79
N ASN A 69 4.73 -4.67 14.84
CA ASN A 69 6.13 -4.25 14.97
C ASN A 69 6.30 -2.77 15.35
N GLY A 70 5.26 -1.95 15.30
CA GLY A 70 5.28 -0.54 15.71
C GLY A 70 6.19 0.35 14.86
N LEU A 71 6.37 0.06 13.57
CA LEU A 71 7.20 0.89 12.70
C LEU A 71 6.64 2.30 12.57
N SER A 72 7.52 3.31 12.61
CA SER A 72 7.18 4.67 12.20
C SER A 72 6.93 4.76 10.69
N LEU A 73 6.36 5.86 10.19
CA LEU A 73 6.16 6.04 8.75
C LEU A 73 7.48 6.05 7.96
N PRO A 74 8.56 6.72 8.39
CA PRO A 74 9.86 6.60 7.73
C PRO A 74 10.36 5.16 7.65
N GLN A 75 10.25 4.39 8.73
CA GLN A 75 10.65 2.98 8.77
C GLN A 75 9.75 2.09 7.89
N LEU A 76 8.44 2.33 7.89
CA LEU A 76 7.51 1.63 7.02
C LEU A 76 7.89 1.85 5.54
N PHE A 77 8.05 3.10 5.11
CA PHE A 77 8.35 3.40 3.72
C PHE A 77 9.74 2.96 3.30
N GLN A 78 10.71 2.92 4.21
CA GLN A 78 12.00 2.28 3.96
C GLN A 78 11.84 0.78 3.68
N LEU A 79 11.07 0.07 4.51
CA LEU A 79 10.82 -1.36 4.35
C LEU A 79 10.00 -1.67 3.08
N LEU A 80 9.03 -0.81 2.75
CA LEU A 80 8.24 -0.91 1.52
C LEU A 80 9.11 -0.67 0.28
N THR A 81 10.09 0.22 0.33
CA THR A 81 11.06 0.43 -0.75
C THR A 81 11.92 -0.82 -0.97
N GLU A 82 12.36 -1.50 0.10
CA GLU A 82 13.07 -2.78 -0.01
C GLU A 82 12.19 -3.86 -0.68
N LEU A 83 10.89 -3.92 -0.34
CA LEU A 83 9.95 -4.83 -1.01
C LEU A 83 9.71 -4.43 -2.47
N ALA A 84 9.60 -3.13 -2.78
CA ALA A 84 9.44 -2.63 -4.15
C ALA A 84 10.62 -2.98 -5.04
N LYS A 85 11.83 -2.96 -4.47
CA LYS A 85 13.06 -3.41 -5.15
C LYS A 85 13.01 -4.90 -5.50
N ALA A 86 12.34 -5.70 -4.68
CA ALA A 86 12.14 -7.14 -4.93
C ALA A 86 11.03 -7.39 -5.97
N ASP A 87 9.86 -6.74 -5.82
CA ASP A 87 8.74 -6.87 -6.76
C ASP A 87 7.77 -5.68 -6.62
N SER A 88 7.71 -4.86 -7.66
CA SER A 88 6.87 -3.66 -7.67
C SER A 88 5.37 -3.94 -7.72
N ASN A 89 4.95 -5.09 -8.23
CA ASN A 89 3.53 -5.49 -8.24
C ASN A 89 3.08 -5.92 -6.85
N VAL A 90 3.92 -6.64 -6.11
CA VAL A 90 3.62 -7.11 -4.75
C VAL A 90 3.40 -5.94 -3.80
N ILE A 91 4.29 -4.94 -3.81
CA ILE A 91 4.08 -3.74 -2.97
C ILE A 91 2.82 -3.00 -3.39
N GLN A 92 2.58 -2.80 -4.68
CA GLN A 92 1.41 -2.08 -5.17
C GLN A 92 0.11 -2.78 -4.79
N ALA A 93 0.06 -4.11 -4.81
CA ALA A 93 -1.08 -4.89 -4.33
C ALA A 93 -1.39 -4.66 -2.85
N LEU A 94 -0.39 -4.30 -2.02
CA LEU A 94 -0.53 -4.03 -0.59
C LEU A 94 -0.84 -2.56 -0.26
N ARG A 95 -0.91 -1.67 -1.25
CA ARG A 95 -1.14 -0.24 -1.04
C ARG A 95 -2.43 0.04 -0.26
N GLY A 96 -3.53 -0.58 -0.64
CA GLY A 96 -4.82 -0.44 0.04
C GLY A 96 -4.77 -0.91 1.49
N HIS A 97 -4.07 -2.01 1.74
CA HIS A 97 -3.89 -2.56 3.08
C HIS A 97 -3.22 -1.57 4.03
N PHE A 98 -2.05 -1.05 3.66
CA PHE A 98 -1.31 -0.13 4.53
C PHE A 98 -2.03 1.20 4.73
N ALA A 99 -2.77 1.69 3.73
CA ALA A 99 -3.63 2.86 3.88
C ALA A 99 -4.78 2.60 4.86
N PHE A 100 -5.38 1.41 4.82
CA PHE A 100 -6.43 1.03 5.76
C PHE A 100 -5.88 0.82 7.18
N VAL A 101 -4.68 0.25 7.33
CA VAL A 101 -3.99 0.16 8.64
C VAL A 101 -3.78 1.54 9.23
N GLU A 102 -3.25 2.49 8.45
CA GLU A 102 -3.02 3.87 8.90
C GLU A 102 -4.32 4.55 9.33
N ASP A 103 -5.39 4.37 8.55
CA ASP A 103 -6.71 4.87 8.88
C ASP A 103 -7.23 4.31 10.21
N ARG A 104 -7.07 3.01 10.47
CA ARG A 104 -7.48 2.39 11.74
C ARG A 104 -6.60 2.83 12.91
N LEU A 105 -5.33 3.13 12.69
CA LEU A 105 -4.45 3.70 13.71
C LEU A 105 -4.90 5.11 14.13
N ILE A 106 -5.26 5.94 13.17
CA ILE A 106 -5.79 7.28 13.45
C ILE A 106 -7.14 7.17 14.18
N ALA A 107 -8.08 6.37 13.67
CA ALA A 107 -9.38 6.17 14.28
C ALA A 107 -9.30 5.58 15.70
N HIS A 108 -8.24 4.83 16.02
CA HIS A 108 -8.04 4.23 17.35
C HIS A 108 -7.90 5.27 18.46
N ARG A 109 -7.56 6.49 18.12
CA ARG A 109 -7.47 7.61 19.08
C ARG A 109 -8.82 7.97 19.69
N ASP A 110 -9.90 7.83 18.90
CA ASP A 110 -11.26 8.21 19.29
C ASP A 110 -12.13 6.98 19.58
N GLN A 111 -11.88 5.88 18.87
CA GLN A 111 -12.66 4.66 18.94
C GLN A 111 -11.77 3.42 18.93
N ASN A 112 -11.99 2.48 19.83
CA ASN A 112 -11.19 1.26 19.91
C ASN A 112 -11.21 0.45 18.60
N GLN A 113 -10.06 0.33 17.96
CA GLN A 113 -9.86 -0.41 16.70
C GLN A 113 -9.15 -1.76 16.88
N GLN A 114 -9.04 -2.27 18.10
CA GLN A 114 -8.31 -3.50 18.42
C GLN A 114 -8.80 -4.70 17.59
N VAL A 115 -10.07 -4.73 17.21
CA VAL A 115 -10.62 -5.78 16.33
C VAL A 115 -9.88 -5.82 15.00
N TRP A 116 -9.56 -4.65 14.41
CA TRP A 116 -8.80 -4.57 13.16
C TRP A 116 -7.34 -4.91 13.37
N PHE A 117 -6.72 -4.45 14.46
CA PHE A 117 -5.33 -4.80 14.78
C PHE A 117 -5.14 -6.30 14.94
N ASN A 118 -6.07 -6.99 15.63
CA ASN A 118 -6.06 -8.43 15.77
C ASN A 118 -6.13 -9.14 14.40
N ARG A 119 -6.98 -8.68 13.48
CA ARG A 119 -7.06 -9.20 12.11
C ARG A 119 -5.74 -9.06 11.37
N PHE A 120 -5.13 -7.86 11.39
CA PHE A 120 -3.85 -7.62 10.73
C PHE A 120 -2.73 -8.50 11.29
N VAL A 121 -2.69 -8.69 12.60
CA VAL A 121 -1.70 -9.56 13.28
C VAL A 121 -1.94 -11.04 12.94
N GLN A 122 -3.18 -11.45 12.73
CA GLN A 122 -3.54 -12.79 12.27
C GLN A 122 -3.25 -13.02 10.78
N GLY A 123 -2.86 -11.97 10.06
CA GLY A 123 -2.47 -12.02 8.66
C GLY A 123 -3.55 -11.59 7.67
N ASP A 124 -4.69 -11.07 8.14
CA ASP A 124 -5.70 -10.51 7.23
C ASP A 124 -5.13 -9.31 6.49
N LEU A 125 -5.36 -9.28 5.18
CA LEU A 125 -5.05 -8.17 4.30
C LEU A 125 -6.32 -7.46 3.82
N VAL A 126 -6.17 -6.19 3.46
CA VAL A 126 -7.26 -5.36 2.93
C VAL A 126 -6.88 -4.89 1.53
N GLY A 127 -7.68 -5.23 0.52
CA GLY A 127 -7.61 -4.63 -0.81
C GLY A 127 -8.38 -3.32 -0.85
N ASN A 128 -8.29 -2.58 -1.95
CA ASN A 128 -9.09 -1.37 -2.11
C ASN A 128 -9.92 -1.40 -3.40
N ALA A 129 -11.12 -0.83 -3.37
CA ALA A 129 -12.00 -0.75 -4.52
C ALA A 129 -12.83 0.55 -4.47
N TRP A 130 -12.33 1.62 -5.08
CA TRP A 130 -12.94 2.95 -4.99
C TRP A 130 -13.51 3.43 -6.31
N THR A 131 -12.85 3.13 -7.43
CA THR A 131 -13.14 3.69 -8.74
C THR A 131 -14.27 2.94 -9.44
N GLU A 132 -15.17 3.67 -10.03
CA GLU A 132 -16.20 3.18 -10.94
C GLU A 132 -15.86 3.61 -12.36
N VAL A 133 -16.16 2.76 -13.34
CA VAL A 133 -15.95 3.04 -14.77
C VAL A 133 -17.28 3.08 -15.52
N GLY A 134 -17.29 3.74 -16.68
CA GLY A 134 -18.49 3.88 -17.52
C GLY A 134 -19.02 5.31 -17.52
N SER A 135 -20.34 5.48 -17.74
CA SER A 135 -21.01 6.78 -17.91
C SER A 135 -21.26 7.54 -16.60
N VAL A 136 -20.45 7.29 -15.57
CA VAL A 136 -20.59 7.93 -14.25
C VAL A 136 -20.06 9.37 -14.33
N LYS A 137 -20.85 10.33 -13.88
CA LYS A 137 -20.37 11.71 -13.72
C LYS A 137 -19.33 11.75 -12.61
N ILE A 138 -18.33 12.62 -12.76
CA ILE A 138 -17.33 12.84 -11.71
C ILE A 138 -18.05 13.24 -10.43
N GLY A 139 -17.84 12.48 -9.36
CA GLY A 139 -18.47 12.69 -8.07
C GLY A 139 -19.72 11.85 -7.77
N ASP A 140 -20.29 11.19 -8.77
CA ASP A 140 -21.39 10.24 -8.54
C ASP A 140 -20.81 8.91 -8.04
N VAL A 141 -21.52 8.28 -7.09
CA VAL A 141 -21.20 6.94 -6.57
C VAL A 141 -22.37 6.03 -6.85
N LEU A 142 -22.17 5.01 -7.68
CA LEU A 142 -23.22 4.03 -8.04
C LEU A 142 -23.28 2.85 -7.05
N THR A 143 -22.16 2.55 -6.39
CA THR A 143 -22.13 1.52 -5.34
C THR A 143 -22.86 2.02 -4.13
N ARG A 144 -23.91 1.29 -3.71
CA ARG A 144 -24.84 1.73 -2.66
C ARG A 144 -24.88 0.76 -1.50
N VAL A 145 -24.94 1.32 -0.30
CA VAL A 145 -25.33 0.60 0.93
C VAL A 145 -26.80 0.92 1.20
N THR A 146 -27.62 -0.13 1.25
CA THR A 146 -29.07 -0.04 1.43
C THR A 146 -29.53 -0.99 2.53
N ARG A 147 -30.81 -0.90 2.94
CA ARG A 147 -31.45 -1.92 3.79
C ARG A 147 -32.31 -2.85 2.92
N ASN A 148 -32.12 -4.16 3.10
CA ASN A 148 -32.99 -5.15 2.46
C ASN A 148 -34.36 -5.23 3.16
N ALA A 149 -35.24 -6.09 2.64
CA ALA A 149 -36.59 -6.28 3.17
C ALA A 149 -36.63 -6.75 4.65
N GLN A 150 -35.54 -7.36 5.15
CA GLN A 150 -35.37 -7.80 6.52
C GLN A 150 -34.74 -6.74 7.43
N GLY A 151 -34.45 -5.53 6.89
CA GLY A 151 -33.83 -4.41 7.60
C GLY A 151 -32.32 -4.53 7.78
N GLN A 152 -31.67 -5.52 7.16
CA GLN A 152 -30.22 -5.71 7.21
C GLN A 152 -29.53 -4.83 6.18
N LEU A 153 -28.33 -4.35 6.50
CA LEU A 153 -27.52 -3.59 5.55
C LEU A 153 -26.87 -4.52 4.53
N GLU A 154 -26.94 -4.12 3.26
CA GLU A 154 -26.29 -4.77 2.16
C GLU A 154 -25.68 -3.75 1.20
N VAL A 155 -24.63 -4.16 0.49
CA VAL A 155 -23.98 -3.33 -0.52
C VAL A 155 -24.11 -3.97 -1.90
N ASN A 156 -24.42 -3.12 -2.88
CA ASN A 156 -24.58 -3.48 -4.30
C ASN A 156 -23.78 -2.51 -5.16
N GLY A 157 -23.11 -3.03 -6.19
CA GLY A 157 -22.37 -2.19 -7.14
C GLY A 157 -21.25 -2.92 -7.85
N SER A 158 -20.45 -2.13 -8.58
CA SER A 158 -19.28 -2.64 -9.29
C SER A 158 -18.17 -1.61 -9.25
N LYS A 159 -16.94 -2.09 -9.09
CA LYS A 159 -15.70 -1.28 -9.09
C LYS A 159 -14.72 -1.82 -10.11
N TYR A 160 -13.85 -0.96 -10.58
CA TYR A 160 -12.68 -1.32 -11.36
C TYR A 160 -11.44 -0.70 -10.71
N TYR A 161 -10.25 -1.17 -11.05
CA TYR A 161 -9.01 -0.85 -10.35
C TYR A 161 -9.05 -1.32 -8.88
N SER A 162 -9.59 -2.52 -8.64
CA SER A 162 -9.71 -3.13 -7.31
C SER A 162 -8.36 -3.71 -6.82
N THR A 163 -7.31 -2.90 -6.90
CA THR A 163 -5.92 -3.28 -6.63
C THR A 163 -5.77 -4.05 -5.32
N GLY A 164 -5.18 -5.24 -5.42
CA GLY A 164 -4.90 -6.09 -4.26
C GLY A 164 -6.11 -6.86 -3.72
N SER A 165 -7.35 -6.54 -4.14
CA SER A 165 -8.56 -7.16 -3.59
C SER A 165 -8.65 -8.66 -3.86
N ILE A 166 -8.06 -9.15 -4.96
CA ILE A 166 -8.06 -10.58 -5.29
C ILE A 166 -7.22 -11.41 -4.28
N PHE A 167 -6.24 -10.81 -3.62
CA PHE A 167 -5.37 -11.44 -2.62
C PHE A 167 -5.82 -11.21 -1.17
N ALA A 168 -6.79 -10.30 -0.98
CA ALA A 168 -7.17 -9.80 0.33
C ALA A 168 -8.25 -10.65 1.01
N ASP A 169 -8.39 -10.45 2.32
CA ASP A 169 -9.45 -11.03 3.16
C ASP A 169 -10.60 -10.02 3.32
N TRP A 170 -10.28 -8.74 3.27
CA TRP A 170 -11.21 -7.62 3.36
C TRP A 170 -11.01 -6.64 2.21
N ILE A 171 -12.02 -5.85 1.91
CA ILE A 171 -12.02 -4.83 0.85
C ILE A 171 -12.42 -3.50 1.46
N ASP A 172 -11.56 -2.50 1.35
CA ASP A 172 -11.82 -1.07 1.58
C ASP A 172 -12.59 -0.54 0.36
N LEU A 173 -13.93 -0.52 0.48
CA LEU A 173 -14.84 -0.23 -0.61
C LEU A 173 -15.45 1.16 -0.43
N TYR A 174 -15.24 2.07 -1.40
CA TYR A 174 -15.94 3.36 -1.43
C TYR A 174 -17.37 3.20 -1.94
N ALA A 175 -18.36 3.62 -1.13
CA ALA A 175 -19.78 3.52 -1.44
C ALA A 175 -20.55 4.76 -0.92
N TYR A 176 -21.80 4.88 -1.32
CA TYR A 176 -22.74 5.84 -0.75
C TYR A 176 -23.75 5.11 0.14
N ASP A 177 -23.86 5.53 1.37
CA ASP A 177 -24.82 5.00 2.34
C ASP A 177 -26.15 5.73 2.17
N ASP A 178 -27.12 5.08 1.53
CA ASP A 178 -28.46 5.61 1.31
C ASP A 178 -29.29 5.71 2.60
N VAL A 179 -28.90 4.98 3.65
CA VAL A 179 -29.58 5.04 4.95
C VAL A 179 -29.24 6.32 5.71
N ASN A 180 -27.94 6.65 5.75
CA ASN A 180 -27.44 7.83 6.46
C ASN A 180 -27.11 9.01 5.53
N GLN A 181 -27.35 8.87 4.21
CA GLN A 181 -27.18 9.91 3.18
C GLN A 181 -25.77 10.52 3.16
N ARG A 182 -24.75 9.66 3.17
CA ARG A 182 -23.34 10.08 3.18
C ARG A 182 -22.39 9.12 2.47
N PRO A 183 -21.26 9.61 1.94
CA PRO A 183 -20.18 8.74 1.47
C PRO A 183 -19.58 7.95 2.63
N VAL A 184 -19.26 6.67 2.37
CA VAL A 184 -18.66 5.76 3.35
C VAL A 184 -17.56 4.90 2.72
N ILE A 185 -16.70 4.39 3.57
CA ILE A 185 -15.95 3.18 3.32
C ILE A 185 -16.70 2.01 3.95
N ALA A 186 -17.14 1.07 3.14
CA ALA A 186 -17.67 -0.21 3.59
C ALA A 186 -16.53 -1.24 3.61
N ALA A 187 -16.15 -1.70 4.80
CA ALA A 187 -15.19 -2.80 4.92
C ALA A 187 -15.93 -4.13 4.72
N VAL A 188 -15.81 -4.71 3.53
CA VAL A 188 -16.50 -5.91 3.10
C VAL A 188 -15.58 -7.13 3.21
N ASN A 189 -16.08 -8.25 3.74
CA ASN A 189 -15.33 -9.50 3.71
C ASN A 189 -15.28 -10.04 2.27
N ARG A 190 -14.08 -10.27 1.75
CA ARG A 190 -13.85 -10.72 0.36
C ARG A 190 -14.53 -12.07 0.06
N HIS A 191 -14.73 -12.91 1.09
CA HIS A 191 -15.25 -14.25 0.96
C HIS A 191 -16.77 -14.35 1.21
N ASP A 192 -17.43 -13.20 1.47
CA ASP A 192 -18.89 -13.20 1.62
C ASP A 192 -19.58 -13.53 0.30
N GLN A 193 -20.74 -14.20 0.42
CA GLN A 193 -21.58 -14.49 -0.74
C GLN A 193 -21.97 -13.18 -1.43
N GLY A 194 -21.89 -13.19 -2.76
CA GLY A 194 -22.17 -12.01 -3.59
C GLY A 194 -20.96 -11.16 -3.92
N VAL A 195 -19.77 -11.43 -3.36
CA VAL A 195 -18.52 -10.79 -3.74
C VAL A 195 -17.84 -11.58 -4.86
N SER A 196 -17.58 -10.93 -5.99
CA SER A 196 -16.81 -11.49 -7.11
C SER A 196 -15.67 -10.54 -7.47
N VAL A 197 -14.44 -11.07 -7.52
CA VAL A 197 -13.24 -10.34 -7.95
C VAL A 197 -12.65 -11.08 -9.12
N LEU A 198 -12.49 -10.38 -10.27
CA LEU A 198 -11.97 -10.93 -11.51
C LEU A 198 -10.51 -10.54 -11.72
N ASP A 199 -9.77 -11.41 -12.40
CA ASP A 199 -8.44 -11.13 -12.91
C ASP A 199 -8.54 -10.70 -14.39
N ASP A 200 -9.12 -9.52 -14.61
CA ASP A 200 -9.33 -8.93 -15.93
C ASP A 200 -8.57 -7.60 -16.12
N TRP A 201 -7.54 -7.36 -15.29
CA TRP A 201 -6.64 -6.22 -15.44
C TRP A 201 -5.69 -6.43 -16.63
N ASP A 202 -5.80 -5.55 -17.64
CA ASP A 202 -5.02 -5.57 -18.87
C ASP A 202 -4.15 -4.33 -19.09
N GLY A 203 -3.83 -3.60 -18.02
CA GLY A 203 -3.05 -2.37 -18.08
C GLY A 203 -1.64 -2.56 -18.67
N PHE A 204 -1.07 -1.47 -19.18
CA PHE A 204 0.26 -1.44 -19.79
C PHE A 204 1.37 -1.89 -18.83
N GLY A 205 1.30 -1.48 -17.55
CA GLY A 205 2.26 -1.84 -16.51
C GLY A 205 1.57 -2.31 -15.24
N GLN A 206 2.34 -2.78 -14.25
CA GLN A 206 1.79 -3.29 -12.99
C GLN A 206 0.75 -4.40 -13.23
N LYS A 207 1.05 -5.32 -14.15
CA LYS A 207 0.11 -6.29 -14.72
C LYS A 207 -0.37 -7.31 -13.71
N THR A 208 0.42 -7.59 -12.68
CA THR A 208 0.12 -8.65 -11.71
C THR A 208 -0.35 -8.12 -10.35
N THR A 209 -0.88 -6.88 -10.31
CA THR A 209 -1.41 -6.26 -9.09
C THR A 209 -2.83 -6.69 -8.73
N GLY A 210 -3.50 -7.46 -9.59
CA GLY A 210 -4.89 -7.87 -9.39
C GLY A 210 -5.85 -6.67 -9.33
N SER A 211 -5.68 -5.71 -10.26
CA SER A 211 -6.43 -4.45 -10.29
C SER A 211 -7.72 -4.53 -11.11
N GLY A 212 -8.29 -5.69 -11.27
CA GLY A 212 -9.45 -5.95 -12.12
C GLY A 212 -10.79 -5.50 -11.55
N THR A 213 -11.85 -6.13 -12.06
CA THR A 213 -13.25 -5.86 -11.69
C THR A 213 -13.62 -6.49 -10.35
N LEU A 214 -14.31 -5.72 -9.52
CA LEU A 214 -15.03 -6.18 -8.32
C LEU A 214 -16.52 -5.98 -8.56
N THR A 215 -17.34 -7.03 -8.34
CA THR A 215 -18.80 -6.95 -8.36
C THR A 215 -19.37 -7.37 -7.01
N LEU A 216 -20.39 -6.65 -6.58
CA LEU A 216 -21.07 -6.82 -5.29
C LEU A 216 -22.57 -6.99 -5.56
N ASN A 217 -23.14 -8.09 -5.09
CA ASN A 217 -24.55 -8.41 -5.27
C ASN A 217 -25.15 -8.85 -3.94
N ASN A 218 -25.92 -7.95 -3.30
CA ASN A 218 -26.55 -8.14 -2.00
C ASN A 218 -25.55 -8.60 -0.90
N VAL A 219 -24.36 -8.00 -0.88
CA VAL A 219 -23.30 -8.38 0.06
C VAL A 219 -23.60 -7.81 1.44
N PRO A 220 -23.69 -8.63 2.50
CA PRO A 220 -24.03 -8.14 3.83
C PRO A 220 -22.90 -7.25 4.38
N VAL A 221 -23.27 -6.15 5.01
CA VAL A 221 -22.32 -5.27 5.71
C VAL A 221 -22.85 -4.96 7.12
N LYS A 222 -21.95 -4.84 8.09
CA LYS A 222 -22.32 -4.52 9.48
C LYS A 222 -22.06 -3.04 9.76
N GLU A 223 -22.89 -2.42 10.58
CA GLU A 223 -22.73 -1.02 11.01
C GLU A 223 -21.30 -0.65 11.43
N PRO A 224 -20.59 -1.44 12.27
CA PRO A 224 -19.20 -1.13 12.65
C PRO A 224 -18.18 -1.19 11.51
N HIS A 225 -18.58 -1.73 10.35
CA HIS A 225 -17.76 -1.78 9.15
C HIS A 225 -18.06 -0.64 8.15
N LEU A 226 -19.02 0.24 8.48
CA LEU A 226 -19.30 1.47 7.73
C LEU A 226 -18.56 2.64 8.39
N ILE A 227 -17.55 3.12 7.71
CA ILE A 227 -16.71 4.23 8.16
C ILE A 227 -17.11 5.45 7.35
N ALA A 228 -17.54 6.53 8.00
CA ALA A 228 -17.82 7.78 7.29
C ALA A 228 -16.55 8.22 6.53
N PHE A 229 -16.70 8.60 5.26
CA PHE A 229 -15.54 8.96 4.45
C PHE A 229 -14.82 10.20 4.98
N GLU A 230 -15.54 11.12 5.61
CA GLU A 230 -15.00 12.30 6.26
C GLU A 230 -14.15 12.00 7.50
N ASP A 231 -14.31 10.81 8.11
CA ASP A 231 -13.53 10.38 9.28
C ASP A 231 -12.18 9.73 8.89
N ARG A 232 -11.90 9.59 7.59
CA ARG A 232 -10.62 9.07 7.10
C ARG A 232 -9.47 10.01 7.51
N PHE A 233 -8.27 9.42 7.67
CA PHE A 233 -7.09 10.21 8.01
C PHE A 233 -6.81 11.31 6.98
N LYS A 234 -6.54 12.53 7.45
CA LYS A 234 -6.56 13.74 6.61
C LYS A 234 -5.42 13.82 5.58
N TYR A 235 -4.31 13.16 5.83
CA TYR A 235 -3.16 13.11 4.92
C TYR A 235 -3.19 11.89 3.97
N GLN A 236 -4.35 11.28 3.73
CA GLN A 236 -4.45 10.07 2.90
C GLN A 236 -3.96 10.27 1.46
N THR A 237 -4.20 11.43 0.84
CA THR A 237 -3.72 11.75 -0.51
C THR A 237 -2.20 11.73 -0.57
N ALA A 238 -1.53 12.44 0.34
CA ALA A 238 -0.08 12.45 0.44
C ALA A 238 0.48 11.04 0.76
N TYR A 239 -0.22 10.26 1.59
CA TYR A 239 0.15 8.88 1.89
C TYR A 239 0.15 7.99 0.63
N TYR A 240 -0.86 8.10 -0.22
CA TYR A 240 -0.92 7.35 -1.49
C TYR A 240 0.18 7.80 -2.46
N GLN A 241 0.49 9.11 -2.56
CA GLN A 241 1.60 9.61 -3.37
C GLN A 241 2.95 9.07 -2.85
N GLN A 242 3.16 9.10 -1.55
CA GLN A 242 4.35 8.52 -0.92
C GLN A 242 4.50 7.03 -1.20
N PHE A 243 3.39 6.29 -1.23
CA PHE A 243 3.41 4.86 -1.58
C PHE A 243 3.90 4.63 -3.01
N HIS A 244 3.44 5.45 -3.96
CA HIS A 244 3.93 5.43 -5.33
C HIS A 244 5.40 5.83 -5.43
N LEU A 245 5.82 6.85 -4.68
CA LEU A 245 7.22 7.28 -4.65
C LEU A 245 8.14 6.17 -4.14
N ALA A 246 7.77 5.49 -3.05
CA ALA A 246 8.51 4.33 -2.53
C ALA A 246 8.59 3.18 -3.56
N THR A 247 7.50 2.93 -4.28
CA THR A 247 7.46 1.93 -5.36
C THR A 247 8.43 2.29 -6.49
N LEU A 248 8.39 3.53 -6.97
CA LEU A 248 9.28 4.02 -8.04
C LEU A 248 10.74 4.03 -7.60
N THR A 249 11.02 4.38 -6.35
CA THR A 249 12.38 4.34 -5.78
C THR A 249 12.92 2.91 -5.76
N GLY A 250 12.12 1.92 -5.34
CA GLY A 250 12.52 0.51 -5.38
C GLY A 250 12.78 0.01 -6.79
N ILE A 251 11.94 0.40 -7.77
CA ILE A 251 12.16 0.08 -9.20
C ILE A 251 13.48 0.68 -9.68
N ALA A 252 13.76 1.95 -9.36
CA ALA A 252 14.99 2.62 -9.77
C ALA A 252 16.24 1.92 -9.17
N GLN A 253 16.19 1.55 -7.89
CA GLN A 253 17.27 0.80 -7.23
C GLN A 253 17.48 -0.58 -7.87
N SER A 254 16.40 -1.31 -8.17
CA SER A 254 16.46 -2.62 -8.83
C SER A 254 17.09 -2.50 -10.23
N ALA A 255 16.70 -1.48 -10.99
CA ALA A 255 17.24 -1.21 -12.32
C ALA A 255 18.74 -0.90 -12.28
N VAL A 256 19.18 -0.07 -11.33
CA VAL A 256 20.61 0.27 -11.14
C VAL A 256 21.42 -0.98 -10.78
N ASP A 257 20.94 -1.81 -9.86
CA ASP A 257 21.62 -3.04 -9.46
C ASP A 257 21.76 -4.01 -10.63
N SER A 258 20.66 -4.24 -11.38
CA SER A 258 20.64 -5.13 -12.53
C SER A 258 21.59 -4.64 -13.63
N PHE A 259 21.52 -3.35 -13.96
CA PHE A 259 22.39 -2.74 -14.96
C PHE A 259 23.86 -2.77 -14.56
N SER A 260 24.16 -2.48 -13.29
CA SER A 260 25.53 -2.55 -12.77
C SER A 260 26.09 -3.98 -12.79
N HIS A 261 25.24 -4.97 -12.50
CA HIS A 261 25.60 -6.38 -12.60
C HIS A 261 25.93 -6.77 -14.05
N GLU A 262 25.04 -6.47 -14.99
CA GLU A 262 25.22 -6.75 -16.41
C GLU A 262 26.50 -6.14 -16.98
N VAL A 263 26.79 -4.88 -16.65
CA VAL A 263 28.01 -4.20 -17.10
C VAL A 263 29.27 -4.84 -16.49
N ARG A 264 29.21 -5.29 -15.24
CA ARG A 264 30.33 -5.97 -14.57
C ARG A 264 30.65 -7.29 -15.21
N GLU A 265 29.65 -8.08 -15.55
CA GLU A 265 29.78 -9.43 -16.09
C GLU A 265 29.97 -9.46 -17.62
N ARG A 266 29.67 -8.36 -18.31
CA ARG A 266 29.73 -8.28 -19.78
C ARG A 266 31.18 -8.42 -20.28
N LYS A 267 31.43 -9.48 -21.04
CA LYS A 267 32.71 -9.76 -21.67
C LYS A 267 32.80 -9.28 -23.14
N ARG A 268 31.63 -9.16 -23.81
CA ARG A 268 31.57 -8.73 -25.20
C ARG A 268 31.74 -7.20 -25.27
N ILE A 269 32.64 -6.78 -26.12
CA ILE A 269 32.90 -5.37 -26.48
C ILE A 269 32.56 -5.13 -27.96
N PHE A 270 32.34 -3.88 -28.33
CA PHE A 270 32.25 -3.48 -29.72
C PHE A 270 33.67 -3.15 -30.25
N SER A 271 33.94 -3.41 -31.54
CA SER A 271 35.24 -3.18 -32.19
C SER A 271 35.72 -1.72 -32.13
N HIS A 272 34.79 -0.79 -31.89
CA HIS A 272 35.06 0.65 -31.76
C HIS A 272 34.69 1.18 -30.35
N GLY A 273 34.68 0.31 -29.35
CA GLY A 273 34.52 0.71 -27.94
C GLY A 273 35.75 1.47 -27.43
N ASN A 274 35.55 2.32 -26.42
CA ASN A 274 36.61 3.14 -25.84
C ASN A 274 37.48 2.39 -24.83
N ALA A 275 37.14 1.16 -24.51
CA ALA A 275 37.89 0.32 -23.55
C ALA A 275 37.79 -1.17 -23.91
N ASP A 276 38.67 -1.98 -23.35
CA ASP A 276 38.73 -3.44 -23.51
C ASP A 276 37.61 -4.20 -22.77
N LEU A 277 36.90 -3.55 -21.82
CA LEU A 277 35.74 -4.09 -21.11
C LEU A 277 34.71 -2.99 -20.87
N ALA A 278 33.42 -3.33 -20.92
CA ALA A 278 32.35 -2.38 -20.67
C ALA A 278 32.47 -1.65 -19.31
N ARG A 279 32.90 -2.37 -18.27
CA ARG A 279 33.14 -1.82 -16.92
C ARG A 279 34.32 -0.85 -16.81
N HIS A 280 35.11 -0.70 -17.86
CA HIS A 280 36.25 0.25 -17.96
C HIS A 280 35.93 1.42 -18.91
N ASP A 281 34.82 1.37 -19.65
CA ASP A 281 34.40 2.39 -20.58
C ASP A 281 33.83 3.60 -19.81
N ALA A 282 34.45 4.76 -19.98
CA ALA A 282 34.08 5.99 -19.27
C ALA A 282 32.64 6.44 -19.55
N GLN A 283 32.11 6.22 -20.77
CA GLN A 283 30.74 6.58 -21.12
C GLN A 283 29.73 5.66 -20.41
N VAL A 284 30.01 4.36 -20.36
CA VAL A 284 29.19 3.38 -19.63
C VAL A 284 29.19 3.71 -18.14
N LEU A 285 30.35 4.00 -17.56
CA LEU A 285 30.47 4.37 -16.14
C LEU A 285 29.75 5.70 -15.83
N GLN A 286 29.75 6.67 -16.75
CA GLN A 286 28.99 7.91 -16.61
C GLN A 286 27.49 7.64 -16.53
N VAL A 287 26.94 6.78 -17.40
CA VAL A 287 25.50 6.43 -17.39
C VAL A 287 25.13 5.73 -16.09
N ILE A 288 25.93 4.76 -15.63
CA ILE A 288 25.71 4.08 -14.35
C ILE A 288 25.75 5.07 -13.18
N GLY A 289 26.76 5.94 -13.17
CA GLY A 289 26.92 6.97 -12.13
C GLY A 289 25.70 7.90 -12.06
N GLN A 290 25.19 8.35 -13.21
CA GLN A 290 23.99 9.19 -13.25
C GLN A 290 22.74 8.44 -12.77
N ALA A 291 22.55 7.20 -13.20
CA ALA A 291 21.42 6.36 -12.74
C ALA A 291 21.49 6.11 -11.23
N SER A 292 22.68 5.82 -10.70
CA SER A 292 22.90 5.62 -9.26
C SER A 292 22.62 6.88 -8.45
N ALA A 293 23.07 8.06 -8.94
CA ALA A 293 22.81 9.35 -8.30
C ALA A 293 21.29 9.65 -8.26
N ASN A 294 20.58 9.35 -9.35
CA ASN A 294 19.13 9.56 -9.41
C ASN A 294 18.37 8.62 -8.45
N ALA A 295 18.76 7.35 -8.38
CA ALA A 295 18.16 6.39 -7.44
C ALA A 295 18.42 6.79 -5.98
N TYR A 296 19.63 7.26 -5.66
CA TYR A 296 19.97 7.78 -4.34
C TYR A 296 19.15 9.03 -3.98
N ALA A 297 19.01 9.97 -4.91
CA ALA A 297 18.19 11.17 -4.71
C ALA A 297 16.71 10.79 -4.48
N SER A 298 16.17 9.83 -5.23
CA SER A 298 14.79 9.35 -5.05
C SER A 298 14.60 8.73 -3.65
N GLU A 299 15.58 7.97 -3.15
CA GLU A 299 15.53 7.40 -1.80
C GLU A 299 15.53 8.50 -0.73
N ALA A 300 16.41 9.49 -0.86
CA ALA A 300 16.48 10.63 0.07
C ALA A 300 15.16 11.41 0.11
N ILE A 301 14.53 11.65 -1.05
CA ILE A 301 13.22 12.31 -1.15
C ILE A 301 12.15 11.43 -0.50
N THR A 302 12.11 10.14 -0.79
CA THR A 302 11.17 9.19 -0.18
C THR A 302 11.22 9.24 1.34
N GLN A 303 12.43 9.25 1.93
CA GLN A 303 12.60 9.37 3.38
C GLN A 303 12.12 10.73 3.90
N LYS A 304 12.42 11.81 3.20
CA LYS A 304 12.02 13.16 3.62
C LYS A 304 10.51 13.36 3.61
N VAL A 305 9.81 12.84 2.59
CA VAL A 305 8.34 12.85 2.54
C VAL A 305 7.76 11.99 3.67
N ALA A 306 8.33 10.82 3.93
CA ALA A 306 7.88 9.94 5.02
C ALA A 306 8.04 10.59 6.41
N GLU A 307 9.10 11.38 6.64
CA GLU A 307 9.27 12.20 7.85
C GLU A 307 8.15 13.25 7.98
N SER A 308 7.78 13.91 6.87
CA SER A 308 6.69 14.90 6.87
C SER A 308 5.34 14.23 7.17
N LEU A 309 5.08 13.04 6.62
CA LEU A 309 3.89 12.25 6.97
C LEU A 309 3.89 11.81 8.44
N GLN A 310 5.05 11.48 8.99
CA GLN A 310 5.17 11.16 10.43
C GLN A 310 4.81 12.36 11.30
N GLN A 311 5.18 13.58 10.90
CA GLN A 311 4.74 14.79 11.60
C GLN A 311 3.22 14.95 11.50
N ALA A 312 2.62 14.78 10.30
CA ALA A 312 1.16 14.81 10.14
C ALA A 312 0.46 13.76 11.02
N TYR A 313 1.00 12.55 11.12
CA TYR A 313 0.51 11.51 12.03
C TYR A 313 0.56 11.95 13.51
N LEU A 314 1.66 12.55 13.94
CA LEU A 314 1.84 13.00 15.33
C LEU A 314 0.96 14.21 15.66
N SER A 315 0.72 15.09 14.69
CA SER A 315 -0.07 16.32 14.81
C SER A 315 -1.59 16.09 14.68
N HIS A 316 -2.06 14.86 14.70
CA HIS A 316 -3.49 14.54 14.49
C HIS A 316 -4.47 15.28 15.43
N PHE A 317 -4.01 15.78 16.56
CA PHE A 317 -4.82 16.58 17.48
C PHE A 317 -4.85 18.07 17.16
N GLU A 318 -4.10 18.52 16.15
CA GLU A 318 -4.09 19.89 15.68
C GLU A 318 -5.35 20.17 14.82
N SER A 319 -5.61 21.45 14.54
CA SER A 319 -6.76 21.84 13.74
C SER A 319 -6.71 21.22 12.34
N SER A 320 -7.91 21.05 11.74
CA SER A 320 -8.01 20.52 10.36
C SER A 320 -7.19 21.33 9.36
N GLU A 321 -7.09 22.65 9.53
CA GLU A 321 -6.31 23.53 8.65
C GLU A 321 -4.81 23.21 8.72
N VAL A 322 -4.27 22.97 9.92
CA VAL A 322 -2.85 22.58 10.10
C VAL A 322 -2.59 21.23 9.47
N LEU A 323 -3.47 20.26 9.67
CA LEU A 323 -3.34 18.92 9.08
C LEU A 323 -3.44 18.94 7.55
N GLU A 324 -4.35 19.75 7.01
CA GLU A 324 -4.47 19.94 5.56
C GLU A 324 -3.21 20.61 4.98
N HIS A 325 -2.70 21.63 5.64
CA HIS A 325 -1.46 22.29 5.21
C HIS A 325 -0.28 21.31 5.22
N GLN A 326 -0.10 20.53 6.29
CA GLN A 326 0.96 19.52 6.39
C GLN A 326 0.82 18.44 5.31
N ALA A 327 -0.39 17.97 5.02
CA ALA A 327 -0.64 16.99 3.98
C ALA A 327 -0.31 17.55 2.57
N ASN A 328 -0.67 18.80 2.30
CA ASN A 328 -0.35 19.46 1.04
C ASN A 328 1.16 19.63 0.87
N VAL A 329 1.87 20.10 1.89
CA VAL A 329 3.34 20.21 1.86
C VAL A 329 3.99 18.85 1.59
N ALA A 330 3.50 17.77 2.21
CA ALA A 330 4.01 16.43 1.98
C ALA A 330 3.72 15.91 0.56
N ALA A 331 2.62 16.36 -0.05
CA ALA A 331 2.26 15.97 -1.42
C ALA A 331 3.04 16.74 -2.51
N GLU A 332 3.51 17.95 -2.18
CA GLU A 332 4.28 18.81 -3.10
C GLU A 332 5.79 18.47 -3.14
N LEU A 333 6.31 17.76 -2.12
CA LEU A 333 7.69 17.28 -2.06
C LEU A 333 7.93 16.04 -2.92
#